data_cd2bed59f00ab264e332d5fbfac2c073
#
_entry.id   cd2bed59f00ab264e332d5fbfac2c073
#
_cell.length_a   1.000
_cell.length_b   1.000
_cell.length_c   1.000
_cell.angle_alpha   90.00
_cell.angle_beta   90.00
_cell.angle_gamma   90.00
#
_symmetry.space_group_name_H-M   'P 1'
#
loop_
_entity.id
_entity.type
_entity.pdbx_description
1 polymer ?
#
loop_
_entity_poly.entity_id
_entity_poly.type
_entity_poly.pdbx_seq_one_letter_code
_entity_poly.pdbx_strand_id
1 'polypeptide(L)'
;MFKLFKNFTKKDYLLILICLLLIVFQVWLDLKLPDYMSEITVLVKTEGSTMSDILEQGGYMLLCAGGSLASAVVVGYLSSLISANFSMNLRKKLFEKAQSFGMEEMNKFSTGSLITRTTNDITNIQMFISMGLQMLIKAPITAVWAVLKILNKSWQWSAITGVAVVVLLLSVSFLIATVMPRFKRVQKLIDNINSLARENLKGIRVVRAFNAEKYQEDKFEGGNTELTNTQLFNQRAMAAMSPIMYLVMNSVTLAIYFVGSYLINSAGMADKIALFGDMVVFSSYAMQVIMAFLMLAMIFIMYPRAQVSADRIAEVLDTDVSVKDGNRVTSNDVSKTGEIEFKNVSFKYPDGDEEVLKNISFKANKGETVAIIGSTGSGKSTLVNLIPRFYDVTSGEILVDGVNVKDYSQDELHNKLGYVPQKAVMFSGSVNYNVSYGDNGKLAPDSERVKEAVAVAQGKDFVEKMPEQYESHIAQGGTNVSGGQKQRLAIARAIARDPEIYIFDDSFSALDYKTDYKLRSELKKHTKDATNIIVAQRIGTILNADKIIVLENGECVGLGTHKDLLQNCKVYQEIAYSQLSKEELENG
;
A
#
# COMPACT_ATOMS: atom_id res chain seq x y z
N MET A 1 -13.52 -8.09 -5.33
CA MET A 1 -12.77 -9.29 -4.94
C MET A 1 -12.58 -10.29 -6.08
N PHE A 2 -13.60 -10.67 -6.84
CA PHE A 2 -13.47 -11.63 -7.97
C PHE A 2 -12.44 -11.22 -9.03
N LYS A 3 -12.25 -9.91 -9.28
CA LYS A 3 -11.21 -9.41 -10.19
C LYS A 3 -9.79 -9.82 -9.74
N LEU A 4 -9.55 -9.86 -8.43
CA LEU A 4 -8.23 -10.21 -7.91
C LEU A 4 -7.93 -11.71 -8.02
N PHE A 5 -8.93 -12.58 -8.07
CA PHE A 5 -8.74 -14.03 -8.22
C PHE A 5 -8.09 -14.41 -9.57
N LYS A 6 -8.14 -13.53 -10.56
CA LYS A 6 -7.35 -13.70 -11.81
C LYS A 6 -5.83 -13.75 -11.55
N ASN A 7 -5.38 -13.34 -10.37
CA ASN A 7 -3.97 -13.38 -10.00
C ASN A 7 -3.51 -14.73 -9.42
N PHE A 8 -4.41 -15.71 -9.27
CA PHE A 8 -4.03 -17.08 -8.96
C PHE A 8 -3.26 -17.71 -10.12
N THR A 9 -2.24 -18.47 -9.80
CA THR A 9 -1.49 -19.25 -10.78
C THR A 9 -2.23 -20.56 -11.11
N LYS A 10 -1.87 -21.21 -12.23
CA LYS A 10 -2.41 -22.54 -12.57
C LYS A 10 -2.15 -23.57 -11.47
N LYS A 11 -1.02 -23.46 -10.74
CA LYS A 11 -0.69 -24.31 -9.61
C LYS A 11 -1.63 -24.06 -8.42
N ASP A 12 -2.00 -22.81 -8.15
CA ASP A 12 -2.91 -22.48 -7.05
C ASP A 12 -4.31 -23.07 -7.30
N TYR A 13 -4.81 -23.02 -8.54
CA TYR A 13 -6.09 -23.66 -8.89
C TYR A 13 -6.07 -25.18 -8.67
N LEU A 14 -4.96 -25.87 -9.00
CA LEU A 14 -4.80 -27.29 -8.71
C LEU A 14 -4.82 -27.56 -7.21
N LEU A 15 -4.10 -26.76 -6.43
CA LEU A 15 -4.06 -26.89 -4.96
C LEU A 15 -5.43 -26.62 -4.34
N ILE A 16 -6.20 -25.64 -4.84
CA ILE A 16 -7.58 -25.36 -4.41
C ILE A 16 -8.47 -26.58 -4.68
N LEU A 17 -8.34 -27.23 -5.84
CA LEU A 17 -9.09 -28.45 -6.16
C LEU A 17 -8.75 -29.59 -5.19
N ILE A 18 -7.46 -29.78 -4.89
CA ILE A 18 -7.02 -30.78 -3.91
C ILE A 18 -7.59 -30.48 -2.52
N CYS A 19 -7.54 -29.21 -2.09
CA CYS A 19 -8.16 -28.77 -0.84
C CYS A 19 -9.66 -29.11 -0.79
N LEU A 20 -10.39 -28.84 -1.88
CA LEU A 20 -11.82 -29.12 -1.98
C LEU A 20 -12.10 -30.62 -1.79
N LEU A 21 -11.37 -31.49 -2.49
CA LEU A 21 -11.52 -32.93 -2.37
C LEU A 21 -11.22 -33.42 -0.95
N LEU A 22 -10.15 -32.90 -0.34
CA LEU A 22 -9.79 -33.26 1.04
C LEU A 22 -10.82 -32.76 2.06
N ILE A 23 -11.41 -31.58 1.85
CA ILE A 23 -12.49 -31.07 2.73
C ILE A 23 -13.75 -31.94 2.61
N VAL A 24 -14.13 -32.32 1.39
CA VAL A 24 -15.27 -33.25 1.19
C VAL A 24 -14.99 -34.59 1.90
N PHE A 25 -13.80 -35.12 1.74
CA PHE A 25 -13.38 -36.35 2.41
C PHE A 25 -13.36 -36.20 3.95
N GLN A 26 -12.85 -35.10 4.45
CA GLN A 26 -12.87 -34.76 5.88
C GLN A 26 -14.30 -34.70 6.43
N VAL A 27 -15.23 -34.01 5.75
CA VAL A 27 -16.63 -33.92 6.17
C VAL A 27 -17.29 -35.30 6.15
N TRP A 28 -16.97 -36.12 5.16
CA TRP A 28 -17.46 -37.52 5.12
C TRP A 28 -17.01 -38.31 6.34
N LEU A 29 -15.72 -38.20 6.72
CA LEU A 29 -15.19 -38.88 7.92
C LEU A 29 -15.84 -38.33 9.20
N ASP A 30 -15.97 -36.98 9.31
CA ASP A 30 -16.59 -36.34 10.47
C ASP A 30 -18.06 -36.77 10.67
N LEU A 31 -18.81 -37.00 9.57
CA LEU A 31 -20.19 -37.46 9.60
C LEU A 31 -20.34 -38.99 9.79
N LYS A 32 -19.26 -39.74 9.64
CA LYS A 32 -19.25 -41.18 9.96
C LYS A 32 -19.04 -41.49 11.45
N LEU A 33 -18.40 -40.56 12.18
CA LEU A 33 -18.16 -40.72 13.62
C LEU A 33 -19.44 -40.96 14.44
N PRO A 34 -20.53 -40.17 14.27
CA PRO A 34 -21.78 -40.43 14.95
C PRO A 34 -22.43 -41.78 14.55
N ASP A 35 -22.30 -42.22 13.31
CA ASP A 35 -22.85 -43.53 12.87
C ASP A 35 -22.22 -44.67 13.68
N TYR A 36 -20.86 -44.71 13.78
CA TYR A 36 -20.16 -45.72 14.61
C TYR A 36 -20.49 -45.60 16.08
N MET A 37 -20.68 -44.39 16.59
CA MET A 37 -21.13 -44.16 17.98
C MET A 37 -22.50 -44.78 18.25
N SER A 38 -23.42 -44.72 17.26
CA SER A 38 -24.70 -45.41 17.35
C SER A 38 -24.54 -46.92 17.43
N GLU A 39 -23.73 -47.49 16.52
CA GLU A 39 -23.47 -48.93 16.50
C GLU A 39 -22.89 -49.45 17.81
N ILE A 40 -21.92 -48.74 18.38
CA ILE A 40 -21.36 -49.05 19.70
C ILE A 40 -22.45 -48.98 20.77
N THR A 41 -23.31 -47.95 20.73
CA THR A 41 -24.38 -47.79 21.71
C THR A 41 -25.40 -48.92 21.66
N VAL A 42 -25.72 -49.40 20.47
CA VAL A 42 -26.63 -50.56 20.27
C VAL A 42 -25.96 -51.85 20.74
N LEU A 43 -24.70 -52.09 20.36
CA LEU A 43 -23.95 -53.28 20.75
C LEU A 43 -23.81 -53.42 22.28
N VAL A 44 -23.53 -52.32 22.98
CA VAL A 44 -23.42 -52.33 24.47
C VAL A 44 -24.71 -52.78 25.15
N LYS A 45 -25.89 -52.54 24.52
CA LYS A 45 -27.20 -52.90 25.07
C LYS A 45 -27.79 -54.17 24.54
N THR A 46 -27.19 -54.79 23.53
CA THR A 46 -27.67 -56.05 22.91
C THR A 46 -27.09 -57.23 23.66
N GLU A 47 -27.96 -58.10 24.19
CA GLU A 47 -27.53 -59.38 24.81
C GLU A 47 -26.84 -60.28 23.77
N GLY A 48 -25.62 -60.73 24.10
CA GLY A 48 -24.81 -61.61 23.24
C GLY A 48 -23.74 -60.87 22.44
N SER A 49 -23.62 -59.53 22.50
CA SER A 49 -22.51 -58.80 21.90
C SER A 49 -21.20 -59.08 22.65
N THR A 50 -20.12 -59.25 21.89
CA THR A 50 -18.80 -59.48 22.46
C THR A 50 -18.01 -58.17 22.61
N MET A 51 -17.04 -58.12 23.52
CA MET A 51 -16.14 -57.00 23.62
C MET A 51 -15.36 -56.77 22.32
N SER A 52 -15.12 -57.82 21.55
CA SER A 52 -14.46 -57.74 20.25
C SER A 52 -15.26 -56.88 19.25
N ASP A 53 -16.58 -57.06 19.20
CA ASP A 53 -17.47 -56.29 18.28
C ASP A 53 -17.45 -54.80 18.62
N ILE A 54 -17.44 -54.45 19.91
CA ILE A 54 -17.37 -53.07 20.38
C ILE A 54 -16.01 -52.44 20.04
N LEU A 55 -14.91 -53.23 20.25
CA LEU A 55 -13.56 -52.76 19.93
C LEU A 55 -13.35 -52.57 18.43
N GLU A 56 -13.97 -53.41 17.60
CA GLU A 56 -13.91 -53.24 16.13
C GLU A 56 -14.55 -51.93 15.69
N GLN A 57 -15.76 -51.59 16.13
CA GLN A 57 -16.42 -50.34 15.81
C GLN A 57 -15.67 -49.13 16.39
N GLY A 58 -15.12 -49.28 17.61
CA GLY A 58 -14.23 -48.25 18.22
C GLY A 58 -12.96 -48.05 17.39
N GLY A 59 -12.40 -49.12 16.80
CA GLY A 59 -11.27 -49.03 15.88
C GLY A 59 -11.60 -48.23 14.60
N TYR A 60 -12.75 -48.53 13.96
CA TYR A 60 -13.19 -47.74 12.80
C TYR A 60 -13.44 -46.27 13.16
N MET A 61 -14.01 -45.96 14.33
CA MET A 61 -14.21 -44.63 14.83
C MET A 61 -12.87 -43.89 14.99
N LEU A 62 -11.85 -44.53 15.58
CA LEU A 62 -10.50 -43.98 15.70
C LEU A 62 -9.83 -43.75 14.35
N LEU A 63 -9.99 -44.66 13.39
CA LEU A 63 -9.48 -44.48 12.04
C LEU A 63 -10.14 -43.32 11.32
N CYS A 64 -11.45 -43.12 11.46
CA CYS A 64 -12.16 -41.96 10.92
C CYS A 64 -11.68 -40.64 11.57
N ALA A 65 -11.52 -40.62 12.89
CA ALA A 65 -11.02 -39.47 13.62
C ALA A 65 -9.57 -39.13 13.19
N GLY A 66 -8.69 -40.12 13.10
CA GLY A 66 -7.31 -39.96 12.63
C GLY A 66 -7.24 -39.49 11.18
N GLY A 67 -8.07 -40.03 10.29
CA GLY A 67 -8.18 -39.59 8.91
C GLY A 67 -8.70 -38.16 8.76
N SER A 68 -9.70 -37.78 9.57
CA SER A 68 -10.21 -36.41 9.61
C SER A 68 -9.13 -35.43 10.09
N LEU A 69 -8.40 -35.76 11.16
CA LEU A 69 -7.29 -34.96 11.66
C LEU A 69 -6.19 -34.78 10.61
N ALA A 70 -5.77 -35.88 9.97
CA ALA A 70 -4.75 -35.81 8.92
C ALA A 70 -5.21 -34.92 7.76
N SER A 71 -6.46 -35.09 7.31
CA SER A 71 -7.06 -34.24 6.26
C SER A 71 -7.10 -32.78 6.67
N ALA A 72 -7.49 -32.45 7.92
CA ALA A 72 -7.54 -31.09 8.45
C ALA A 72 -6.14 -30.43 8.46
N VAL A 73 -5.10 -31.15 8.87
CA VAL A 73 -3.71 -30.66 8.87
C VAL A 73 -3.25 -30.36 7.45
N VAL A 74 -3.49 -31.27 6.50
CA VAL A 74 -3.10 -31.07 5.10
C VAL A 74 -3.86 -29.89 4.48
N VAL A 75 -5.17 -29.78 4.70
CA VAL A 75 -5.99 -28.64 4.23
C VAL A 75 -5.49 -27.33 4.83
N GLY A 76 -5.18 -27.31 6.13
CA GLY A 76 -4.61 -26.13 6.80
C GLY A 76 -3.29 -25.70 6.16
N TYR A 77 -2.38 -26.64 5.93
CA TYR A 77 -1.11 -26.39 5.26
C TYR A 77 -1.29 -25.85 3.83
N LEU A 78 -2.11 -26.50 3.02
CA LEU A 78 -2.36 -26.11 1.63
C LEU A 78 -3.05 -24.73 1.56
N SER A 79 -4.05 -24.47 2.40
CA SER A 79 -4.72 -23.17 2.47
C SER A 79 -3.75 -22.03 2.83
N SER A 80 -2.83 -22.29 3.76
CA SER A 80 -1.79 -21.34 4.14
C SER A 80 -0.80 -21.09 3.00
N LEU A 81 -0.39 -22.14 2.30
CA LEU A 81 0.50 -22.05 1.14
C LEU A 81 -0.14 -21.25 -0.01
N ILE A 82 -1.40 -21.54 -0.35
CA ILE A 82 -2.16 -20.85 -1.40
C ILE A 82 -2.28 -19.35 -1.05
N SER A 83 -2.70 -19.05 0.17
CA SER A 83 -2.90 -17.67 0.60
C SER A 83 -1.60 -16.86 0.64
N ALA A 84 -0.49 -17.48 1.07
CA ALA A 84 0.83 -16.86 1.09
C ALA A 84 1.36 -16.59 -0.33
N ASN A 85 1.28 -17.56 -1.24
CA ASN A 85 1.68 -17.40 -2.64
C ASN A 85 0.87 -16.33 -3.35
N PHE A 86 -0.45 -16.34 -3.17
CA PHE A 86 -1.33 -15.31 -3.72
C PHE A 86 -0.93 -13.91 -3.23
N SER A 87 -0.70 -13.76 -1.93
CA SER A 87 -0.32 -12.48 -1.31
C SER A 87 1.05 -12.00 -1.79
N MET A 88 2.01 -12.91 -1.96
CA MET A 88 3.33 -12.61 -2.52
C MET A 88 3.19 -12.06 -3.95
N ASN A 89 2.45 -12.74 -4.80
CA ASN A 89 2.24 -12.33 -6.19
C ASN A 89 1.48 -11.00 -6.29
N LEU A 90 0.46 -10.81 -5.44
CA LEU A 90 -0.32 -9.58 -5.41
C LEU A 90 0.53 -8.40 -4.94
N ARG A 91 1.37 -8.59 -3.91
CA ARG A 91 2.30 -7.56 -3.41
C ARG A 91 3.33 -7.17 -4.47
N LYS A 92 3.88 -8.17 -5.18
CA LYS A 92 4.81 -7.92 -6.29
C LYS A 92 4.16 -7.05 -7.37
N LYS A 93 2.99 -7.45 -7.88
CA LYS A 93 2.26 -6.70 -8.92
C LYS A 93 1.88 -5.30 -8.48
N LEU A 94 1.43 -5.15 -7.22
CA LEU A 94 1.07 -3.84 -6.69
C LEU A 94 2.28 -2.92 -6.59
N PHE A 95 3.43 -3.47 -6.16
CA PHE A 95 4.68 -2.72 -6.09
C PHE A 95 5.18 -2.32 -7.49
N GLU A 96 5.21 -3.26 -8.44
CA GLU A 96 5.57 -3.00 -9.85
C GLU A 96 4.67 -1.92 -10.46
N LYS A 97 3.35 -2.00 -10.19
CA LYS A 97 2.39 -0.99 -10.66
C LYS A 97 2.64 0.38 -10.02
N ALA A 98 2.89 0.43 -8.72
CA ALA A 98 3.23 1.69 -8.03
C ALA A 98 4.54 2.31 -8.55
N GLN A 99 5.53 1.49 -8.93
CA GLN A 99 6.77 1.97 -9.54
C GLN A 99 6.59 2.50 -10.97
N SER A 100 5.56 2.05 -11.68
CA SER A 100 5.23 2.57 -13.01
C SER A 100 4.40 3.86 -12.99
N PHE A 101 4.01 4.35 -11.82
CA PHE A 101 3.22 5.57 -11.69
C PHE A 101 4.05 6.82 -11.96
N GLY A 102 3.46 7.75 -12.70
CA GLY A 102 3.95 9.11 -12.80
C GLY A 102 3.61 9.95 -11.55
N MET A 103 3.98 11.23 -11.57
CA MET A 103 3.70 12.13 -10.44
C MET A 103 2.21 12.39 -10.24
N GLU A 104 1.42 12.32 -11.30
CA GLU A 104 -0.05 12.44 -11.22
C GLU A 104 -0.66 11.36 -10.35
N GLU A 105 -0.36 10.10 -10.65
CA GLU A 105 -0.87 8.97 -9.88
C GLU A 105 -0.32 8.95 -8.45
N MET A 106 0.96 9.32 -8.27
CA MET A 106 1.57 9.42 -6.94
C MET A 106 0.91 10.50 -6.07
N ASN A 107 0.41 11.59 -6.65
CA ASN A 107 -0.36 12.60 -5.94
C ASN A 107 -1.78 12.11 -5.60
N LYS A 108 -2.42 11.39 -6.53
CA LYS A 108 -3.74 10.77 -6.32
C LYS A 108 -3.71 9.75 -5.18
N PHE A 109 -2.70 8.90 -5.15
CA PHE A 109 -2.50 7.90 -4.10
C PHE A 109 -1.41 8.35 -3.14
N SER A 110 -1.71 8.96 -2.02
CA SER A 110 -0.67 9.32 -1.06
C SER A 110 0.24 8.13 -0.70
N THR A 111 1.52 8.38 -0.43
CA THR A 111 2.50 7.35 -0.05
C THR A 111 2.02 6.47 1.11
N GLY A 112 1.38 7.07 2.13
CA GLY A 112 0.80 6.33 3.26
C GLY A 112 -0.33 5.37 2.84
N SER A 113 -1.14 5.77 1.85
CA SER A 113 -2.20 4.93 1.29
C SER A 113 -1.61 3.74 0.53
N LEU A 114 -0.59 3.94 -0.31
CA LEU A 114 0.09 2.87 -1.04
C LEU A 114 0.77 1.88 -0.09
N ILE A 115 1.42 2.35 0.98
CA ILE A 115 1.99 1.48 2.01
C ILE A 115 0.91 0.62 2.65
N THR A 116 -0.22 1.21 3.07
CA THR A 116 -1.33 0.47 3.69
C THR A 116 -1.91 -0.58 2.74
N ARG A 117 -2.07 -0.25 1.45
CA ARG A 117 -2.57 -1.17 0.42
C ARG A 117 -1.59 -2.32 0.16
N THR A 118 -0.28 -2.06 0.22
CA THR A 118 0.77 -3.07 0.01
C THR A 118 0.95 -3.99 1.23
N THR A 119 0.58 -3.55 2.42
CA THR A 119 0.75 -4.28 3.69
C THR A 119 -0.57 -4.79 4.24
N ASN A 120 -1.32 -3.95 4.94
CA ASN A 120 -2.51 -4.33 5.70
C ASN A 120 -3.65 -4.86 4.82
N ASP A 121 -3.92 -4.21 3.67
CA ASP A 121 -5.01 -4.63 2.78
C ASP A 121 -4.71 -6.02 2.18
N ILE A 122 -3.47 -6.29 1.79
CA ILE A 122 -3.06 -7.63 1.33
C ILE A 122 -3.18 -8.66 2.46
N THR A 123 -2.81 -8.32 3.70
CA THR A 123 -2.94 -9.20 4.86
C THR A 123 -4.42 -9.55 5.14
N ASN A 124 -5.33 -8.59 5.02
CA ASN A 124 -6.77 -8.84 5.15
C ASN A 124 -7.28 -9.83 4.10
N ILE A 125 -6.84 -9.70 2.85
CA ILE A 125 -7.20 -10.63 1.78
C ILE A 125 -6.57 -12.01 2.04
N GLN A 126 -5.32 -12.06 2.49
CA GLN A 126 -4.63 -13.31 2.83
C GLN A 126 -5.38 -14.08 3.92
N MET A 127 -5.78 -13.40 5.00
CA MET A 127 -6.59 -14.03 6.06
C MET A 127 -7.93 -14.54 5.53
N PHE A 128 -8.60 -13.74 4.69
CA PHE A 128 -9.86 -14.16 4.08
C PHE A 128 -9.70 -15.38 3.18
N ILE A 129 -8.64 -15.49 2.38
CA ILE A 129 -8.38 -16.67 1.53
C ILE A 129 -8.03 -17.87 2.40
N SER A 130 -7.14 -17.73 3.39
CA SER A 130 -6.70 -18.83 4.25
C SER A 130 -7.84 -19.45 5.06
N MET A 131 -8.63 -18.59 5.75
CA MET A 131 -9.78 -19.05 6.54
C MET A 131 -10.99 -19.35 5.66
N GLY A 132 -11.18 -18.56 4.59
CA GLY A 132 -12.30 -18.70 3.67
C GLY A 132 -12.28 -20.04 2.94
N LEU A 133 -11.13 -20.48 2.45
CA LEU A 133 -11.01 -21.80 1.79
C LEU A 133 -11.47 -22.93 2.71
N GLN A 134 -11.14 -22.86 4.00
CA GLN A 134 -11.57 -23.88 4.96
C GLN A 134 -13.06 -23.75 5.30
N MET A 135 -13.51 -22.55 5.68
CA MET A 135 -14.87 -22.33 6.20
C MET A 135 -15.93 -22.25 5.09
N LEU A 136 -15.65 -21.56 3.97
CA LEU A 136 -16.59 -21.38 2.85
C LEU A 136 -16.94 -22.69 2.15
N ILE A 137 -16.00 -23.64 2.14
CA ILE A 137 -16.20 -24.95 1.51
C ILE A 137 -16.77 -25.93 2.53
N LYS A 138 -16.14 -26.03 3.73
CA LYS A 138 -16.53 -27.01 4.74
C LYS A 138 -17.94 -26.77 5.28
N ALA A 139 -18.29 -25.51 5.62
CA ALA A 139 -19.55 -25.21 6.29
C ALA A 139 -20.80 -25.55 5.46
N PRO A 140 -20.93 -25.16 4.17
CA PRO A 140 -22.07 -25.54 3.36
C PRO A 140 -22.19 -27.06 3.16
N ILE A 141 -21.05 -27.73 2.92
CA ILE A 141 -21.03 -29.19 2.72
C ILE A 141 -21.48 -29.91 3.99
N THR A 142 -20.92 -29.50 5.15
CA THR A 142 -21.33 -30.07 6.45
C THR A 142 -22.82 -29.81 6.73
N ALA A 143 -23.29 -28.57 6.50
CA ALA A 143 -24.69 -28.21 6.74
C ALA A 143 -25.64 -29.06 5.89
N VAL A 144 -25.43 -29.10 4.56
CA VAL A 144 -26.27 -29.84 3.64
C VAL A 144 -26.25 -31.34 3.96
N TRP A 145 -25.06 -31.89 4.13
CA TRP A 145 -24.91 -33.33 4.35
C TRP A 145 -25.45 -33.79 5.71
N ALA A 146 -25.21 -33.01 6.78
CA ALA A 146 -25.77 -33.28 8.10
C ALA A 146 -27.31 -33.14 8.11
N VAL A 147 -27.87 -32.14 7.41
CA VAL A 147 -29.32 -31.99 7.26
C VAL A 147 -29.93 -33.17 6.53
N LEU A 148 -29.31 -33.66 5.43
CA LEU A 148 -29.77 -34.85 4.72
C LEU A 148 -29.75 -36.10 5.61
N LYS A 149 -28.75 -36.24 6.47
CA LYS A 149 -28.68 -37.33 7.47
C LYS A 149 -29.79 -37.23 8.52
N ILE A 150 -30.12 -36.01 8.96
CA ILE A 150 -31.16 -35.76 9.95
C ILE A 150 -32.57 -36.05 9.41
N LEU A 151 -32.88 -35.60 8.19
CA LEU A 151 -34.22 -35.76 7.58
C LEU A 151 -34.64 -37.22 7.43
N ASN A 152 -33.71 -38.14 7.29
CA ASN A 152 -33.97 -39.57 7.12
C ASN A 152 -34.26 -40.32 8.43
N LYS A 153 -34.17 -39.66 9.61
CA LYS A 153 -34.33 -40.38 10.89
C LYS A 153 -35.67 -40.08 11.57
N SER A 154 -35.93 -38.83 11.99
CA SER A 154 -37.18 -38.47 12.69
C SER A 154 -37.56 -37.01 12.37
N TRP A 155 -38.82 -36.80 12.01
CA TRP A 155 -39.32 -35.47 11.71
C TRP A 155 -39.41 -34.56 12.97
N GLN A 156 -39.66 -35.17 14.16
CA GLN A 156 -39.77 -34.42 15.43
C GLN A 156 -38.43 -33.79 15.81
N TRP A 157 -37.34 -34.58 15.73
CA TRP A 157 -35.99 -34.05 16.02
C TRP A 157 -35.50 -33.11 14.93
N SER A 158 -35.87 -33.34 13.67
CA SER A 158 -35.60 -32.44 12.56
C SER A 158 -36.24 -31.09 12.76
N ALA A 159 -37.50 -31.06 13.24
CA ALA A 159 -38.21 -29.81 13.57
C ALA A 159 -37.52 -29.04 14.71
N ILE A 160 -37.06 -29.70 15.79
CA ILE A 160 -36.31 -29.08 16.89
C ILE A 160 -35.03 -28.42 16.36
N THR A 161 -34.27 -29.14 15.54
CA THR A 161 -33.02 -28.61 14.95
C THR A 161 -33.31 -27.46 14.01
N GLY A 162 -34.37 -27.54 13.18
CA GLY A 162 -34.81 -26.47 12.29
C GLY A 162 -35.19 -25.18 13.06
N VAL A 163 -35.96 -25.30 14.14
CA VAL A 163 -36.31 -24.17 15.02
C VAL A 163 -35.01 -23.55 15.64
N ALA A 164 -34.11 -24.38 16.11
CA ALA A 164 -32.86 -23.90 16.67
C ALA A 164 -32.00 -23.13 15.66
N VAL A 165 -31.88 -23.63 14.42
CA VAL A 165 -31.19 -22.94 13.33
C VAL A 165 -31.86 -21.58 13.05
N VAL A 166 -33.17 -21.52 12.98
CA VAL A 166 -33.92 -20.26 12.78
C VAL A 166 -33.63 -19.28 13.93
N VAL A 167 -33.70 -19.73 15.19
CA VAL A 167 -33.41 -18.90 16.36
C VAL A 167 -31.99 -18.38 16.32
N LEU A 168 -31.01 -19.21 15.93
CA LEU A 168 -29.61 -18.78 15.78
C LEU A 168 -29.46 -17.74 14.67
N LEU A 169 -30.04 -17.97 13.50
CA LEU A 169 -29.98 -17.03 12.38
C LEU A 169 -30.62 -15.68 12.74
N LEU A 170 -31.75 -15.70 13.42
CA LEU A 170 -32.40 -14.48 13.91
C LEU A 170 -31.53 -13.75 14.95
N SER A 171 -30.94 -14.48 15.89
CA SER A 171 -30.05 -13.92 16.93
C SER A 171 -28.80 -13.28 16.31
N VAL A 172 -28.16 -13.97 15.37
CA VAL A 172 -26.98 -13.47 14.65
C VAL A 172 -27.35 -12.25 13.80
N SER A 173 -28.47 -12.31 13.06
CA SER A 173 -28.94 -11.21 12.23
C SER A 173 -29.27 -9.97 13.06
N PHE A 174 -29.95 -10.14 14.19
CA PHE A 174 -30.25 -9.06 15.13
C PHE A 174 -28.96 -8.42 15.68
N LEU A 175 -27.97 -9.24 16.04
CA LEU A 175 -26.69 -8.78 16.56
C LEU A 175 -25.92 -8.00 15.47
N ILE A 176 -25.87 -8.52 14.25
CA ILE A 176 -25.25 -7.84 13.11
C ILE A 176 -25.93 -6.49 12.84
N ALA A 177 -27.25 -6.47 12.77
CA ALA A 177 -28.02 -5.25 12.52
C ALA A 177 -27.80 -4.17 13.59
N THR A 178 -27.60 -4.59 14.85
CA THR A 178 -27.39 -3.68 15.99
C THR A 178 -25.93 -3.18 16.08
N VAL A 179 -24.97 -4.05 15.82
CA VAL A 179 -23.55 -3.78 16.04
C VAL A 179 -22.91 -3.12 14.81
N MET A 180 -23.28 -3.49 13.58
CA MET A 180 -22.67 -3.00 12.35
C MET A 180 -22.69 -1.46 12.20
N PRO A 181 -23.82 -0.76 12.45
CA PRO A 181 -23.83 0.70 12.39
C PRO A 181 -22.89 1.35 13.39
N ARG A 182 -22.76 0.74 14.59
CA ARG A 182 -21.87 1.21 15.65
C ARG A 182 -20.41 0.94 15.34
N PHE A 183 -20.06 -0.14 14.64
CA PHE A 183 -18.69 -0.35 14.13
C PHE A 183 -18.28 0.76 13.16
N LYS A 184 -19.16 1.20 12.28
CA LYS A 184 -18.90 2.35 11.39
C LYS A 184 -18.69 3.64 12.20
N ARG A 185 -19.43 3.84 13.30
CA ARG A 185 -19.25 4.98 14.20
C ARG A 185 -17.90 4.89 14.94
N VAL A 186 -17.55 3.72 15.45
CA VAL A 186 -16.23 3.47 16.09
C VAL A 186 -15.10 3.84 15.16
N GLN A 187 -15.17 3.47 13.87
CA GLN A 187 -14.14 3.83 12.90
C GLN A 187 -13.99 5.35 12.76
N LYS A 188 -15.11 6.08 12.64
CA LYS A 188 -15.08 7.55 12.58
C LYS A 188 -14.49 8.18 13.86
N LEU A 189 -14.80 7.61 15.01
CA LEU A 189 -14.27 8.09 16.29
C LEU A 189 -12.76 7.81 16.42
N ILE A 190 -12.28 6.67 15.95
CA ILE A 190 -10.85 6.36 15.87
C ILE A 190 -10.14 7.37 14.95
N ASP A 191 -10.71 7.67 13.78
CA ASP A 191 -10.15 8.65 12.84
C ASP A 191 -10.09 10.05 13.48
N ASN A 192 -11.11 10.43 14.24
CA ASN A 192 -11.12 11.69 14.99
C ASN A 192 -10.04 11.74 16.09
N ILE A 193 -9.92 10.69 16.91
CA ILE A 193 -8.87 10.57 17.94
C ILE A 193 -7.47 10.64 17.31
N ASN A 194 -7.26 9.93 16.20
CA ASN A 194 -5.99 9.97 15.47
C ASN A 194 -5.69 11.37 14.90
N SER A 195 -6.72 12.08 14.44
CA SER A 195 -6.58 13.47 13.97
C SER A 195 -6.20 14.40 15.12
N LEU A 196 -6.88 14.32 16.26
CA LEU A 196 -6.57 15.10 17.46
C LEU A 196 -5.14 14.83 17.96
N ALA A 197 -4.75 13.56 18.06
CA ALA A 197 -3.40 13.19 18.47
C ALA A 197 -2.33 13.72 17.49
N ARG A 198 -2.58 13.61 16.19
CA ARG A 198 -1.66 14.11 15.15
C ARG A 198 -1.55 15.64 15.18
N GLU A 199 -2.66 16.34 15.34
CA GLU A 199 -2.70 17.81 15.50
C GLU A 199 -1.87 18.25 16.69
N ASN A 200 -2.10 17.62 17.86
CA ASN A 200 -1.38 17.90 19.10
C ASN A 200 0.13 17.63 18.97
N LEU A 201 0.51 16.44 18.46
CA LEU A 201 1.94 16.10 18.29
C LEU A 201 2.66 17.02 17.29
N LYS A 202 2.02 17.41 16.19
CA LYS A 202 2.58 18.38 15.25
C LYS A 202 2.69 19.78 15.84
N GLY A 203 1.69 20.18 16.62
CA GLY A 203 1.59 21.47 17.27
C GLY A 203 2.16 21.53 18.68
N ILE A 204 2.89 20.52 19.17
CA ILE A 204 3.31 20.41 20.57
C ILE A 204 4.07 21.65 21.08
N ARG A 205 4.87 22.29 20.21
CA ARG A 205 5.57 23.54 20.58
C ARG A 205 4.60 24.68 20.83
N VAL A 206 3.52 24.76 20.06
CA VAL A 206 2.46 25.78 20.25
C VAL A 206 1.68 25.49 21.52
N VAL A 207 1.28 24.23 21.74
CA VAL A 207 0.59 23.80 22.95
C VAL A 207 1.39 24.19 24.21
N ARG A 208 2.71 23.90 24.19
CA ARG A 208 3.62 24.27 25.30
C ARG A 208 3.80 25.77 25.46
N ALA A 209 3.96 26.50 24.33
CA ALA A 209 4.19 27.95 24.36
C ALA A 209 2.97 28.73 24.90
N PHE A 210 1.76 28.19 24.75
CA PHE A 210 0.51 28.82 25.18
C PHE A 210 -0.12 28.17 26.41
N ASN A 211 0.57 27.25 27.11
CA ASN A 211 0.07 26.50 28.29
C ASN A 211 -1.31 25.86 28.03
N ALA A 212 -1.49 25.31 26.84
CA ALA A 212 -2.77 24.76 26.37
C ALA A 212 -2.90 23.24 26.59
N GLU A 213 -2.04 22.63 27.41
CA GLU A 213 -2.03 21.19 27.65
C GLU A 213 -3.39 20.71 28.17
N LYS A 214 -3.92 21.39 29.21
CA LYS A 214 -5.19 21.00 29.83
C LYS A 214 -6.35 21.07 28.82
N TYR A 215 -6.39 22.09 27.97
CA TYR A 215 -7.38 22.21 26.92
C TYR A 215 -7.31 21.04 25.93
N GLN A 216 -6.10 20.65 25.52
CA GLN A 216 -5.90 19.52 24.60
C GLN A 216 -6.23 18.17 25.25
N GLU A 217 -5.90 18.00 26.53
CA GLU A 217 -6.27 16.80 27.31
C GLU A 217 -7.80 16.65 27.39
N ASP A 218 -8.52 17.74 27.75
CA ASP A 218 -9.98 17.71 27.87
C ASP A 218 -10.65 17.44 26.51
N LYS A 219 -10.12 18.02 25.43
CA LYS A 219 -10.59 17.77 24.04
C LYS A 219 -10.38 16.31 23.64
N PHE A 220 -9.22 15.74 23.96
CA PHE A 220 -8.90 14.33 23.69
C PHE A 220 -9.77 13.40 24.52
N GLU A 221 -9.92 13.66 25.83
CA GLU A 221 -10.71 12.83 26.74
C GLU A 221 -12.18 12.80 26.37
N GLY A 222 -12.74 13.90 25.87
CA GLY A 222 -14.10 13.93 25.33
C GLY A 222 -14.29 12.93 24.18
N GLY A 223 -13.37 12.93 23.21
CA GLY A 223 -13.38 11.97 22.11
C GLY A 223 -13.12 10.53 22.56
N ASN A 224 -12.18 10.35 23.48
CA ASN A 224 -11.81 9.04 24.05
C ASN A 224 -12.98 8.40 24.81
N THR A 225 -13.70 9.18 25.61
CA THR A 225 -14.89 8.72 26.34
C THR A 225 -16.00 8.29 25.38
N GLU A 226 -16.26 9.06 24.31
CA GLU A 226 -17.28 8.68 23.31
C GLU A 226 -16.88 7.39 22.59
N LEU A 227 -15.61 7.25 22.18
CA LEU A 227 -15.07 6.04 21.57
C LEU A 227 -15.23 4.84 22.52
N THR A 228 -14.80 5.00 23.78
CA THR A 228 -14.86 3.95 24.80
C THR A 228 -16.29 3.46 25.02
N ASN A 229 -17.24 4.37 25.19
CA ASN A 229 -18.65 4.01 25.40
C ASN A 229 -19.25 3.27 24.20
N THR A 230 -18.94 3.73 22.98
CA THR A 230 -19.42 3.07 21.76
C THR A 230 -18.80 1.69 21.59
N GLN A 231 -17.51 1.55 21.87
CA GLN A 231 -16.78 0.29 21.78
C GLN A 231 -17.21 -0.69 22.88
N LEU A 232 -17.44 -0.20 24.10
CA LEU A 232 -17.92 -1.02 25.22
C LEU A 232 -19.28 -1.63 24.90
N PHE A 233 -20.20 -0.85 24.32
CA PHE A 233 -21.49 -1.39 23.87
C PHE A 233 -21.30 -2.52 22.85
N ASN A 234 -20.45 -2.31 21.83
CA ASN A 234 -20.15 -3.33 20.82
C ASN A 234 -19.54 -4.59 21.44
N GLN A 235 -18.59 -4.43 22.37
CA GLN A 235 -17.95 -5.56 23.05
C GLN A 235 -18.95 -6.34 23.92
N ARG A 236 -19.82 -5.65 24.66
CA ARG A 236 -20.89 -6.29 25.46
C ARG A 236 -21.88 -7.06 24.59
N ALA A 237 -22.29 -6.46 23.46
CA ALA A 237 -23.17 -7.12 22.50
C ALA A 237 -22.51 -8.38 21.90
N MET A 238 -21.24 -8.28 21.50
CA MET A 238 -20.48 -9.43 20.99
C MET A 238 -20.25 -10.50 22.05
N ALA A 239 -19.98 -10.10 23.30
CA ALA A 239 -19.82 -11.03 24.42
C ALA A 239 -21.08 -11.83 24.74
N ALA A 240 -22.27 -11.25 24.51
CA ALA A 240 -23.55 -11.95 24.68
C ALA A 240 -23.75 -13.09 23.67
N MET A 241 -23.02 -13.08 22.55
CA MET A 241 -23.16 -14.11 21.51
C MET A 241 -22.85 -15.51 22.02
N SER A 242 -21.72 -15.69 22.75
CA SER A 242 -21.31 -17.00 23.24
C SER A 242 -22.33 -17.61 24.23
N PRO A 243 -22.83 -16.90 25.26
CA PRO A 243 -23.90 -17.41 26.10
C PRO A 243 -25.18 -17.80 25.36
N ILE A 244 -25.62 -16.97 24.38
CA ILE A 244 -26.80 -17.26 23.56
C ILE A 244 -26.58 -18.55 22.77
N MET A 245 -25.41 -18.71 22.17
CA MET A 245 -25.06 -19.93 21.42
C MET A 245 -25.08 -21.17 22.31
N TYR A 246 -24.43 -21.11 23.48
CA TYR A 246 -24.44 -22.23 24.43
C TYR A 246 -25.85 -22.53 24.92
N LEU A 247 -26.67 -21.51 25.16
CA LEU A 247 -28.07 -21.70 25.54
C LEU A 247 -28.84 -22.45 24.46
N VAL A 248 -28.72 -22.03 23.19
CA VAL A 248 -29.39 -22.73 22.08
C VAL A 248 -28.91 -24.16 21.92
N MET A 249 -27.56 -24.39 21.94
CA MET A 249 -26.99 -25.71 21.83
C MET A 249 -27.45 -26.67 22.93
N ASN A 250 -27.42 -26.21 24.17
CA ASN A 250 -27.85 -27.03 25.31
C ASN A 250 -29.38 -27.24 25.31
N SER A 251 -30.15 -26.21 24.90
CA SER A 251 -31.60 -26.34 24.76
C SER A 251 -31.98 -27.34 23.68
N VAL A 252 -31.27 -27.36 22.54
CA VAL A 252 -31.48 -28.38 21.47
C VAL A 252 -31.17 -29.77 22.00
N THR A 253 -30.06 -29.95 22.69
CA THR A 253 -29.69 -31.22 23.28
C THR A 253 -30.75 -31.71 24.28
N LEU A 254 -31.19 -30.82 25.20
CA LEU A 254 -32.22 -31.13 26.16
C LEU A 254 -33.54 -31.51 25.46
N ALA A 255 -33.96 -30.73 24.45
CA ALA A 255 -35.19 -31.00 23.70
C ALA A 255 -35.16 -32.33 22.94
N ILE A 256 -34.01 -32.66 22.33
CA ILE A 256 -33.78 -33.96 21.67
C ILE A 256 -33.91 -35.11 22.67
N TYR A 257 -33.30 -35.00 23.84
CA TYR A 257 -33.38 -36.03 24.88
C TYR A 257 -34.78 -36.12 25.47
N PHE A 258 -35.46 -35.02 25.70
CA PHE A 258 -36.84 -34.99 26.21
C PHE A 258 -37.80 -35.66 25.25
N VAL A 259 -37.84 -35.21 23.98
CA VAL A 259 -38.67 -35.82 22.94
C VAL A 259 -38.25 -37.27 22.66
N GLY A 260 -36.95 -37.56 22.68
CA GLY A 260 -36.39 -38.88 22.52
C GLY A 260 -36.85 -39.86 23.62
N SER A 261 -36.86 -39.43 24.88
CA SER A 261 -37.38 -40.25 25.98
C SER A 261 -38.86 -40.58 25.84
N TYR A 262 -39.67 -39.61 25.37
CA TYR A 262 -41.08 -39.81 25.09
C TYR A 262 -41.29 -40.83 23.93
N LEU A 263 -40.54 -40.67 22.83
CA LEU A 263 -40.61 -41.57 21.68
C LEU A 263 -40.17 -43.01 22.07
N ILE A 264 -39.08 -43.15 22.83
CA ILE A 264 -38.60 -44.43 23.31
C ILE A 264 -39.62 -45.08 24.27
N ASN A 265 -40.25 -44.31 25.13
CA ASN A 265 -41.27 -44.86 26.04
C ASN A 265 -42.49 -45.36 25.32
N SER A 266 -42.92 -44.70 24.23
CA SER A 266 -44.05 -45.09 23.40
C SER A 266 -43.78 -46.19 22.37
N ALA A 267 -42.52 -46.53 22.14
CA ALA A 267 -42.08 -47.56 21.18
C ALA A 267 -42.17 -48.97 21.69
N GLY A 268 -42.26 -49.94 20.76
CA GLY A 268 -42.17 -51.37 21.05
C GLY A 268 -40.81 -51.79 21.60
N MET A 269 -40.76 -52.91 22.32
CA MET A 269 -39.55 -53.34 23.04
C MET A 269 -38.34 -53.51 22.10
N ALA A 270 -38.56 -54.00 20.85
CA ALA A 270 -37.54 -54.20 19.85
C ALA A 270 -36.95 -52.85 19.32
N ASP A 271 -37.74 -51.79 19.26
CA ASP A 271 -37.34 -50.51 18.65
C ASP A 271 -36.69 -49.55 19.68
N LYS A 272 -36.80 -49.80 20.98
CA LYS A 272 -36.28 -48.94 22.04
C LYS A 272 -34.77 -48.73 21.97
N ILE A 273 -34.03 -49.82 21.69
CA ILE A 273 -32.54 -49.76 21.62
C ILE A 273 -32.11 -48.99 20.37
N ALA A 274 -32.75 -49.22 19.24
CA ALA A 274 -32.46 -48.50 18.00
C ALA A 274 -32.76 -47.00 18.12
N LEU A 275 -33.92 -46.64 18.67
CA LEU A 275 -34.31 -45.26 18.91
C LEU A 275 -33.34 -44.53 19.90
N PHE A 276 -32.82 -45.23 20.89
CA PHE A 276 -31.81 -44.69 21.78
C PHE A 276 -30.49 -44.40 21.05
N GLY A 277 -30.02 -45.29 20.20
CA GLY A 277 -28.86 -45.09 19.34
C GLY A 277 -29.07 -43.90 18.39
N ASP A 278 -30.24 -43.85 17.75
CA ASP A 278 -30.62 -42.75 16.87
C ASP A 278 -30.69 -41.39 17.58
N MET A 279 -31.14 -41.32 18.82
CA MET A 279 -31.17 -40.12 19.61
C MET A 279 -29.75 -39.54 19.87
N VAL A 280 -28.79 -40.43 20.18
CA VAL A 280 -27.38 -40.04 20.39
C VAL A 280 -26.77 -39.49 19.09
N VAL A 281 -26.97 -40.20 17.98
CA VAL A 281 -26.48 -39.77 16.67
C VAL A 281 -27.09 -38.46 16.22
N PHE A 282 -28.41 -38.34 16.39
CA PHE A 282 -29.14 -37.14 16.03
C PHE A 282 -28.64 -35.93 16.78
N SER A 283 -28.37 -36.06 18.09
CA SER A 283 -27.78 -34.98 18.91
C SER A 283 -26.43 -34.53 18.32
N SER A 284 -25.56 -35.46 17.89
CA SER A 284 -24.28 -35.16 17.26
C SER A 284 -24.43 -34.44 15.91
N TYR A 285 -25.37 -34.89 15.05
CA TYR A 285 -25.63 -34.19 13.79
C TYR A 285 -26.23 -32.79 13.98
N ALA A 286 -27.17 -32.64 14.92
CA ALA A 286 -27.75 -31.35 15.23
C ALA A 286 -26.67 -30.32 15.65
N MET A 287 -25.69 -30.76 16.47
CA MET A 287 -24.52 -29.96 16.82
C MET A 287 -23.68 -29.57 15.60
N GLN A 288 -23.42 -30.50 14.68
CA GLN A 288 -22.66 -30.21 13.46
C GLN A 288 -23.40 -29.22 12.55
N VAL A 289 -24.74 -29.33 12.43
CA VAL A 289 -25.55 -28.35 11.69
C VAL A 289 -25.40 -26.96 12.31
N ILE A 290 -25.56 -26.85 13.63
CA ILE A 290 -25.43 -25.57 14.35
C ILE A 290 -24.03 -24.97 14.14
N MET A 291 -22.98 -25.77 14.30
CA MET A 291 -21.59 -25.32 14.09
C MET A 291 -21.32 -24.90 12.65
N ALA A 292 -21.88 -25.58 11.65
CA ALA A 292 -21.77 -25.18 10.26
C ALA A 292 -22.41 -23.81 9.98
N PHE A 293 -23.61 -23.55 10.53
CA PHE A 293 -24.24 -22.24 10.41
C PHE A 293 -23.46 -21.12 11.11
N LEU A 294 -22.79 -21.42 12.23
CA LEU A 294 -21.91 -20.48 12.90
C LEU A 294 -20.67 -20.15 12.08
N MET A 295 -20.06 -21.15 11.44
CA MET A 295 -18.95 -20.91 10.50
C MET A 295 -19.38 -20.03 9.34
N LEU A 296 -20.60 -20.22 8.78
CA LEU A 296 -21.14 -19.37 7.75
C LEU A 296 -21.33 -17.92 8.25
N ALA A 297 -21.83 -17.73 9.47
CA ALA A 297 -22.00 -16.40 10.07
C ALA A 297 -20.67 -15.65 10.20
N MET A 298 -19.59 -16.33 10.59
CA MET A 298 -18.24 -15.71 10.66
C MET A 298 -17.76 -15.21 9.31
N ILE A 299 -18.05 -15.92 8.23
CA ILE A 299 -17.69 -15.49 6.88
C ILE A 299 -18.34 -14.18 6.51
N PHE A 300 -19.63 -14.00 6.85
CA PHE A 300 -20.35 -12.75 6.59
C PHE A 300 -19.76 -11.54 7.33
N ILE A 301 -19.06 -11.76 8.46
CA ILE A 301 -18.35 -10.70 9.20
C ILE A 301 -17.02 -10.36 8.53
N MET A 302 -16.32 -11.35 7.98
CA MET A 302 -14.99 -11.18 7.38
C MET A 302 -15.05 -10.65 5.95
N TYR A 303 -16.07 -11.05 5.17
CA TYR A 303 -16.19 -10.71 3.75
C TYR A 303 -16.19 -9.20 3.46
N PRO A 304 -16.97 -8.34 4.16
CA PRO A 304 -16.97 -6.90 3.87
C PRO A 304 -15.60 -6.25 4.04
N ARG A 305 -14.83 -6.65 5.06
CA ARG A 305 -13.48 -6.12 5.30
C ARG A 305 -12.52 -6.51 4.16
N ALA A 306 -12.56 -7.77 3.76
CA ALA A 306 -11.74 -8.27 2.65
C ALA A 306 -12.15 -7.63 1.31
N GLN A 307 -13.48 -7.38 1.11
CA GLN A 307 -13.98 -6.72 -0.09
C GLN A 307 -13.47 -5.28 -0.21
N VAL A 308 -13.54 -4.48 0.87
CA VAL A 308 -13.01 -3.10 0.88
C VAL A 308 -11.51 -3.08 0.58
N SER A 309 -10.73 -3.97 1.20
CA SER A 309 -9.29 -4.08 0.91
C SER A 309 -9.04 -4.48 -0.54
N ALA A 310 -9.85 -5.38 -1.09
CA ALA A 310 -9.75 -5.81 -2.49
C ALA A 310 -10.08 -4.68 -3.47
N ASP A 311 -11.10 -3.88 -3.19
CA ASP A 311 -11.48 -2.75 -4.03
C ASP A 311 -10.39 -1.67 -4.04
N ARG A 312 -9.78 -1.38 -2.89
CA ARG A 312 -8.66 -0.44 -2.78
C ARG A 312 -7.41 -0.91 -3.54
N ILE A 313 -7.13 -2.21 -3.53
CA ILE A 313 -6.01 -2.78 -4.31
C ILE A 313 -6.34 -2.76 -5.80
N ALA A 314 -7.57 -3.14 -6.17
CA ALA A 314 -8.02 -3.11 -7.56
C ALA A 314 -7.96 -1.70 -8.15
N GLU A 315 -8.31 -0.67 -7.38
CA GLU A 315 -8.20 0.73 -7.80
C GLU A 315 -6.77 1.08 -8.25
N VAL A 316 -5.73 0.65 -7.50
CA VAL A 316 -4.33 0.90 -7.90
C VAL A 316 -3.95 0.09 -9.13
N LEU A 317 -4.32 -1.20 -9.20
CA LEU A 317 -3.96 -2.07 -10.32
C LEU A 317 -4.67 -1.68 -11.63
N ASP A 318 -5.90 -1.18 -11.53
CA ASP A 318 -6.73 -0.78 -12.67
C ASP A 318 -6.47 0.69 -13.11
N THR A 319 -5.69 1.48 -12.35
CA THR A 319 -5.36 2.86 -12.71
C THR A 319 -4.43 2.87 -13.94
N ASP A 320 -4.84 3.55 -14.99
CA ASP A 320 -3.98 3.80 -16.14
C ASP A 320 -2.88 4.80 -15.78
N VAL A 321 -1.69 4.59 -16.33
CA VAL A 321 -0.56 5.52 -16.17
C VAL A 321 -0.72 6.64 -17.19
N SER A 322 -0.68 7.89 -16.71
CA SER A 322 -0.87 9.08 -17.56
C SER A 322 0.29 9.26 -18.54
N VAL A 323 1.53 9.07 -18.08
CA VAL A 323 2.74 9.19 -18.90
C VAL A 323 3.15 7.81 -19.41
N LYS A 324 2.91 7.56 -20.70
CA LYS A 324 3.26 6.29 -21.37
C LYS A 324 4.59 6.43 -22.10
N ASP A 325 5.35 5.34 -22.16
CA ASP A 325 6.58 5.28 -22.96
C ASP A 325 6.29 5.55 -24.42
N GLY A 326 7.16 6.35 -25.04
CA GLY A 326 7.19 6.54 -26.48
C GLY A 326 7.87 5.38 -27.20
N ASN A 327 7.83 5.42 -28.51
CA ASN A 327 8.61 4.51 -29.37
C ASN A 327 10.07 4.97 -29.32
N ARG A 328 10.99 4.12 -28.79
CA ARG A 328 12.42 4.43 -28.66
C ARG A 328 12.98 5.14 -29.88
N VAL A 329 13.08 6.46 -29.81
CA VAL A 329 13.68 7.28 -30.86
C VAL A 329 14.98 7.82 -30.31
N THR A 330 16.09 7.20 -30.70
CA THR A 330 17.42 7.78 -30.50
C THR A 330 17.63 8.89 -31.51
N SER A 331 18.01 10.10 -31.07
CA SER A 331 18.47 11.14 -31.97
C SER A 331 19.76 10.67 -32.65
N ASN A 332 19.74 10.61 -33.98
CA ASN A 332 20.93 10.34 -34.78
C ASN A 332 21.76 11.60 -35.05
N ASP A 333 21.29 12.76 -34.62
CA ASP A 333 21.95 14.05 -34.86
C ASP A 333 22.87 14.40 -33.68
N VAL A 334 24.13 14.00 -33.79
CA VAL A 334 25.17 14.28 -32.77
C VAL A 334 25.37 15.79 -32.54
N SER A 335 25.00 16.65 -33.50
CA SER A 335 25.12 18.10 -33.39
C SER A 335 24.15 18.71 -32.39
N LYS A 336 23.06 18.02 -32.06
CA LYS A 336 22.01 18.44 -31.12
C LYS A 336 22.11 17.84 -29.73
N THR A 337 23.12 17.03 -29.45
CA THR A 337 23.32 16.37 -28.16
C THR A 337 23.38 17.41 -27.03
N GLY A 338 22.50 17.29 -26.03
CA GLY A 338 22.37 18.24 -24.91
C GLY A 338 21.51 19.47 -25.20
N GLU A 339 20.83 19.55 -26.37
CA GLU A 339 19.93 20.66 -26.71
C GLU A 339 18.56 20.47 -26.04
N ILE A 340 18.00 21.56 -25.49
CA ILE A 340 16.63 21.61 -24.98
C ILE A 340 15.89 22.74 -25.68
N GLU A 341 14.69 22.48 -26.21
CA GLU A 341 13.85 23.49 -26.83
C GLU A 341 12.41 23.38 -26.36
N PHE A 342 11.87 24.47 -25.84
CA PHE A 342 10.45 24.63 -25.51
C PHE A 342 9.77 25.43 -26.63
N LYS A 343 8.68 24.91 -27.18
CA LYS A 343 7.90 25.53 -28.25
C LYS A 343 6.46 25.72 -27.81
N ASN A 344 6.09 26.95 -27.49
CA ASN A 344 4.74 27.38 -27.09
C ASN A 344 4.12 26.46 -26.04
N VAL A 345 4.91 26.13 -24.99
CA VAL A 345 4.52 25.18 -23.95
C VAL A 345 3.57 25.84 -22.97
N SER A 346 2.37 25.27 -22.83
CA SER A 346 1.47 25.55 -21.72
C SER A 346 1.23 24.28 -20.91
N PHE A 347 1.05 24.47 -19.60
CA PHE A 347 0.83 23.37 -18.69
C PHE A 347 -0.15 23.71 -17.57
N LYS A 348 -1.06 22.78 -17.32
CA LYS A 348 -2.03 22.78 -16.24
C LYS A 348 -1.93 21.45 -15.49
N TYR A 349 -1.90 21.52 -14.15
CA TYR A 349 -1.98 20.29 -13.35
C TYR A 349 -3.35 19.63 -13.49
N PRO A 350 -3.44 18.27 -13.46
CA PRO A 350 -4.72 17.55 -13.61
C PRO A 350 -5.80 17.99 -12.63
N ASP A 351 -5.41 18.31 -11.38
CA ASP A 351 -6.32 18.74 -10.31
C ASP A 351 -6.45 20.30 -10.23
N GLY A 352 -5.79 21.05 -11.12
CA GLY A 352 -5.82 22.51 -11.15
C GLY A 352 -6.92 23.03 -12.07
N ASP A 353 -7.44 24.23 -11.80
CA ASP A 353 -8.42 24.91 -12.67
C ASP A 353 -7.75 25.80 -13.70
N GLU A 354 -6.54 26.31 -13.41
CA GLU A 354 -5.83 27.28 -14.25
C GLU A 354 -4.50 26.74 -14.78
N GLU A 355 -4.03 27.31 -15.90
CA GLU A 355 -2.70 27.06 -16.45
C GLU A 355 -1.62 27.66 -15.55
N VAL A 356 -0.67 26.82 -15.14
CA VAL A 356 0.49 27.24 -14.33
C VAL A 356 1.62 27.76 -15.20
N LEU A 357 1.71 27.29 -16.45
CA LEU A 357 2.63 27.81 -17.47
C LEU A 357 1.84 28.14 -18.71
N LYS A 358 2.16 29.29 -19.33
CA LYS A 358 1.44 29.82 -20.48
C LYS A 358 2.42 30.20 -21.59
N ASN A 359 2.33 29.51 -22.72
CA ASN A 359 3.03 29.81 -23.95
C ASN A 359 4.55 30.06 -23.79
N ILE A 360 5.23 29.19 -23.03
CA ILE A 360 6.67 29.30 -22.80
C ILE A 360 7.44 28.81 -24.01
N SER A 361 8.36 29.66 -24.50
CA SER A 361 9.26 29.31 -25.62
C SER A 361 10.68 29.78 -25.34
N PHE A 362 11.63 28.86 -25.36
CA PHE A 362 13.06 29.16 -25.26
C PHE A 362 13.88 27.97 -25.78
N LYS A 363 15.17 28.24 -26.02
CA LYS A 363 16.13 27.22 -26.44
C LYS A 363 17.41 27.31 -25.60
N ALA A 364 17.87 26.19 -25.11
CA ALA A 364 19.17 25.97 -24.48
C ALA A 364 20.03 25.11 -25.44
N ASN A 365 21.19 25.61 -25.83
CA ASN A 365 22.12 24.88 -26.67
C ASN A 365 23.12 24.08 -25.80
N LYS A 366 23.78 23.11 -26.41
CA LYS A 366 24.82 22.33 -25.74
C LYS A 366 25.87 23.23 -25.06
N GLY A 367 26.17 22.93 -23.80
CA GLY A 367 27.16 23.66 -23.01
C GLY A 367 26.69 25.00 -22.45
N GLU A 368 25.45 25.43 -22.79
CA GLU A 368 24.90 26.68 -22.20
C GLU A 368 24.38 26.44 -20.78
N THR A 369 24.50 27.47 -19.95
CA THR A 369 23.85 27.57 -18.67
C THR A 369 22.64 28.48 -18.79
N VAL A 370 21.44 27.89 -18.66
CA VAL A 370 20.18 28.62 -18.68
C VAL A 370 19.62 28.69 -17.26
N ALA A 371 19.43 29.90 -16.76
CA ALA A 371 18.88 30.14 -15.45
C ALA A 371 17.40 30.52 -15.52
N ILE A 372 16.63 30.11 -14.53
CA ILE A 372 15.20 30.43 -14.41
C ILE A 372 14.99 31.14 -13.08
N ILE A 373 14.44 32.36 -13.13
CA ILE A 373 14.16 33.19 -11.95
C ILE A 373 12.72 33.74 -12.01
N GLY A 374 12.18 34.10 -10.88
CA GLY A 374 10.84 34.67 -10.72
C GLY A 374 10.35 34.59 -9.29
N SER A 375 9.22 35.17 -8.99
CA SER A 375 8.58 35.16 -7.68
C SER A 375 8.22 33.72 -7.22
N THR A 376 7.96 33.54 -5.94
CA THR A 376 7.42 32.27 -5.43
C THR A 376 6.06 32.00 -6.07
N GLY A 377 5.86 30.79 -6.58
CA GLY A 377 4.61 30.42 -7.28
C GLY A 377 4.58 30.78 -8.78
N SER A 378 5.63 31.37 -9.37
CA SER A 378 5.66 31.72 -10.80
C SER A 378 5.78 30.54 -11.78
N GLY A 379 5.86 29.28 -11.30
CA GLY A 379 5.92 28.09 -12.14
C GLY A 379 7.33 27.54 -12.42
N LYS A 380 8.40 28.04 -11.77
CA LYS A 380 9.81 27.62 -12.01
C LYS A 380 10.03 26.11 -11.89
N SER A 381 9.68 25.53 -10.74
CA SER A 381 9.84 24.07 -10.53
C SER A 381 8.92 23.27 -11.46
N THR A 382 7.73 23.78 -11.77
CA THR A 382 6.85 23.17 -12.76
C THR A 382 7.53 23.09 -14.13
N LEU A 383 8.16 24.18 -14.58
CA LEU A 383 8.85 24.24 -15.87
C LEU A 383 9.94 23.18 -15.98
N VAL A 384 10.82 23.06 -14.97
CA VAL A 384 11.92 22.09 -15.00
C VAL A 384 11.45 20.64 -14.82
N ASN A 385 10.31 20.41 -14.16
CA ASN A 385 9.71 19.08 -14.01
C ASN A 385 9.10 18.52 -15.31
N LEU A 386 8.87 19.37 -16.30
CA LEU A 386 8.41 18.94 -17.62
C LEU A 386 9.55 18.37 -18.50
N ILE A 387 10.81 18.74 -18.23
CA ILE A 387 11.97 18.23 -18.99
C ILE A 387 12.15 16.71 -18.80
N PRO A 388 12.17 16.17 -17.55
CA PRO A 388 12.21 14.72 -17.33
C PRO A 388 10.86 14.04 -17.60
N ARG A 389 9.88 14.78 -18.14
CA ARG A 389 8.54 14.28 -18.42
C ARG A 389 7.84 13.68 -17.21
N PHE A 390 7.95 14.32 -16.05
CA PHE A 390 7.14 13.94 -14.88
C PHE A 390 5.65 14.17 -15.09
N TYR A 391 5.33 15.05 -16.04
CA TYR A 391 4.00 15.33 -16.58
C TYR A 391 4.10 15.57 -18.08
N ASP A 392 3.05 15.28 -18.81
CA ASP A 392 2.93 15.68 -20.23
C ASP A 392 2.40 17.12 -20.32
N VAL A 393 2.92 17.90 -21.26
CA VAL A 393 2.45 19.28 -21.51
C VAL A 393 1.00 19.29 -22.01
N THR A 394 0.25 20.33 -21.62
CA THR A 394 -1.15 20.52 -22.06
C THR A 394 -1.20 20.97 -23.51
N SER A 395 -0.29 21.87 -23.93
CA SER A 395 -0.12 22.29 -25.31
C SER A 395 1.34 22.64 -25.60
N GLY A 396 1.71 22.70 -26.89
CA GLY A 396 3.10 22.89 -27.30
C GLY A 396 3.91 21.58 -27.25
N GLU A 397 5.22 21.71 -27.37
CA GLU A 397 6.15 20.59 -27.33
C GLU A 397 7.48 20.94 -26.65
N ILE A 398 8.09 19.93 -26.03
CA ILE A 398 9.45 20.01 -25.46
C ILE A 398 10.31 19.04 -26.24
N LEU A 399 11.41 19.54 -26.77
CA LEU A 399 12.39 18.73 -27.49
C LEU A 399 13.67 18.61 -26.67
N VAL A 400 14.21 17.40 -26.60
CA VAL A 400 15.54 17.08 -26.09
C VAL A 400 16.30 16.45 -27.23
N ASP A 401 17.48 16.97 -27.57
CA ASP A 401 18.27 16.57 -28.73
C ASP A 401 17.49 16.64 -30.07
N GLY A 402 16.54 17.56 -30.15
CA GLY A 402 15.68 17.73 -31.31
C GLY A 402 14.53 16.72 -31.43
N VAL A 403 14.37 15.81 -30.46
CA VAL A 403 13.29 14.81 -30.41
C VAL A 403 12.29 15.19 -29.31
N ASN A 404 11.00 15.04 -29.58
CA ASN A 404 9.96 15.33 -28.60
C ASN A 404 10.08 14.37 -27.39
N VAL A 405 10.02 14.90 -26.18
CA VAL A 405 10.11 14.10 -24.95
C VAL A 405 9.04 13.00 -24.86
N LYS A 406 7.91 13.16 -25.59
CA LYS A 406 6.84 12.16 -25.67
C LYS A 406 7.22 10.93 -26.48
N ASP A 407 8.18 11.07 -27.39
CA ASP A 407 8.60 10.00 -28.29
C ASP A 407 9.68 9.10 -27.66
N TYR A 408 10.36 9.58 -26.62
CA TYR A 408 11.34 8.80 -25.86
C TYR A 408 10.66 7.74 -24.98
N SER A 409 11.34 6.61 -24.76
CA SER A 409 11.10 5.85 -23.54
C SER A 409 11.58 6.68 -22.32
N GLN A 410 10.94 6.53 -21.16
CA GLN A 410 11.35 7.27 -19.96
C GLN A 410 12.79 6.96 -19.58
N ASP A 411 13.22 5.70 -19.71
CA ASP A 411 14.60 5.29 -19.43
C ASP A 411 15.62 6.03 -20.30
N GLU A 412 15.38 6.13 -21.61
CA GLU A 412 16.27 6.84 -22.52
C GLU A 412 16.32 8.34 -22.23
N LEU A 413 15.19 8.96 -21.99
CA LEU A 413 15.13 10.37 -21.60
C LEU A 413 15.87 10.60 -20.28
N HIS A 414 15.56 9.82 -19.26
CA HIS A 414 16.16 9.96 -17.93
C HIS A 414 17.68 9.66 -17.92
N ASN A 415 18.15 8.81 -18.82
CA ASN A 415 19.59 8.53 -18.96
C ASN A 415 20.39 9.74 -19.44
N LYS A 416 19.75 10.67 -20.14
CA LYS A 416 20.37 11.94 -20.59
C LYS A 416 20.42 13.01 -19.51
N LEU A 417 19.66 12.84 -18.41
CA LEU A 417 19.41 13.87 -17.42
C LEU A 417 20.08 13.58 -16.07
N GLY A 418 20.67 14.60 -15.47
CA GLY A 418 21.09 14.64 -14.07
C GLY A 418 20.21 15.60 -13.29
N TYR A 419 19.20 15.07 -12.58
CA TYR A 419 18.20 15.89 -11.89
C TYR A 419 18.51 16.01 -10.40
N VAL A 420 18.61 17.26 -9.91
CA VAL A 420 18.80 17.60 -8.49
C VAL A 420 17.54 18.32 -8.00
N PRO A 421 16.69 17.66 -7.21
CA PRO A 421 15.45 18.26 -6.73
C PRO A 421 15.70 19.33 -5.65
N GLN A 422 14.75 20.23 -5.48
CA GLN A 422 14.77 21.27 -4.45
C GLN A 422 14.97 20.68 -3.04
N LYS A 423 14.30 19.58 -2.74
CA LYS A 423 14.47 18.83 -1.49
C LYS A 423 15.28 17.56 -1.73
N ALA A 424 16.54 17.59 -1.32
CA ALA A 424 17.41 16.43 -1.43
C ALA A 424 16.88 15.22 -0.63
N VAL A 425 16.74 14.10 -1.30
CA VAL A 425 16.31 12.82 -0.70
C VAL A 425 17.51 11.88 -0.63
N MET A 426 17.76 11.34 0.59
CA MET A 426 18.77 10.34 0.84
C MET A 426 18.11 8.99 1.17
N PHE A 427 18.66 7.93 0.59
CA PHE A 427 18.24 6.57 0.89
C PHE A 427 19.09 6.00 2.04
N SER A 428 18.52 5.05 2.78
CA SER A 428 19.31 4.32 3.78
C SER A 428 20.37 3.47 3.10
N GLY A 429 21.64 3.70 3.42
CA GLY A 429 22.79 3.06 2.80
C GLY A 429 24.05 3.87 3.00
N SER A 430 25.16 3.51 2.36
CA SER A 430 26.41 4.27 2.46
C SER A 430 26.37 5.58 1.67
N VAL A 431 27.32 6.47 1.89
CA VAL A 431 27.56 7.64 1.03
C VAL A 431 27.80 7.18 -0.41
N ASN A 432 28.63 6.16 -0.60
CA ASN A 432 28.93 5.57 -1.90
C ASN A 432 27.64 5.10 -2.60
N TYR A 433 26.78 4.32 -1.91
CA TYR A 433 25.49 3.89 -2.41
C TYR A 433 24.57 5.06 -2.83
N ASN A 434 24.55 6.13 -2.04
CA ASN A 434 23.71 7.29 -2.34
C ASN A 434 24.21 8.10 -3.53
N VAL A 435 25.52 8.19 -3.75
CA VAL A 435 26.09 8.96 -4.87
C VAL A 435 26.08 8.16 -6.16
N SER A 436 26.36 6.84 -6.11
CA SER A 436 26.29 5.94 -7.26
C SER A 436 24.86 5.45 -7.59
N TYR A 437 23.83 6.06 -6.98
CA TYR A 437 22.46 5.58 -7.04
C TYR A 437 21.88 5.60 -8.45
N GLY A 438 21.34 4.46 -8.86
CA GLY A 438 20.62 4.28 -10.12
C GLY A 438 21.51 3.83 -11.27
N ASP A 439 20.87 3.21 -12.26
CA ASP A 439 21.45 2.83 -13.53
C ASP A 439 21.07 3.90 -14.58
N ASN A 440 22.03 4.32 -15.39
CA ASN A 440 21.83 5.28 -16.49
C ASN A 440 22.18 4.69 -17.86
N GLY A 441 22.11 3.36 -18.00
CA GLY A 441 22.52 2.66 -19.21
C GLY A 441 24.04 2.60 -19.43
N LYS A 442 24.83 3.12 -18.46
CA LYS A 442 26.31 3.02 -18.37
C LYS A 442 26.66 2.14 -17.19
N LEU A 443 27.94 1.75 -17.07
CA LEU A 443 28.45 1.11 -15.86
C LEU A 443 28.20 2.02 -14.65
N ALA A 444 27.76 1.42 -13.53
CA ALA A 444 27.61 2.16 -12.29
C ALA A 444 28.91 2.89 -11.92
N PRO A 445 28.84 4.12 -11.38
CA PRO A 445 30.02 4.87 -10.98
C PRO A 445 30.87 4.05 -10.00
N ASP A 446 32.17 3.91 -10.31
CA ASP A 446 33.13 3.30 -9.41
C ASP A 446 33.48 4.23 -8.22
N SER A 447 34.22 3.73 -7.26
CA SER A 447 34.56 4.49 -6.06
C SER A 447 35.41 5.74 -6.36
N GLU A 448 36.24 5.75 -7.40
CA GLU A 448 37.05 6.92 -7.75
C GLU A 448 36.15 8.02 -8.35
N ARG A 449 35.23 7.66 -9.22
CA ARG A 449 34.27 8.61 -9.78
C ARG A 449 33.32 9.19 -8.72
N VAL A 450 32.89 8.37 -7.74
CA VAL A 450 32.14 8.85 -6.58
C VAL A 450 32.95 9.86 -5.78
N LYS A 451 34.23 9.61 -5.53
CA LYS A 451 35.14 10.54 -4.82
C LYS A 451 35.30 11.86 -5.58
N GLU A 452 35.50 11.78 -6.89
CA GLU A 452 35.57 12.95 -7.76
C GLU A 452 34.27 13.77 -7.72
N ALA A 453 33.13 13.14 -7.90
CA ALA A 453 31.83 13.80 -7.86
C ALA A 453 31.56 14.47 -6.50
N VAL A 454 31.92 13.81 -5.40
CA VAL A 454 31.81 14.36 -4.04
C VAL A 454 32.78 15.55 -3.86
N ALA A 455 33.97 15.50 -4.43
CA ALA A 455 34.92 16.61 -4.38
C ALA A 455 34.40 17.83 -5.16
N VAL A 456 33.91 17.65 -6.38
CA VAL A 456 33.29 18.70 -7.20
C VAL A 456 32.11 19.32 -6.46
N ALA A 457 31.26 18.50 -5.84
CA ALA A 457 30.12 18.96 -5.02
C ALA A 457 30.53 19.57 -3.66
N GLN A 458 31.82 19.80 -3.41
CA GLN A 458 32.36 20.34 -2.15
C GLN A 458 31.96 19.48 -0.93
N GLY A 459 31.83 18.16 -1.13
CA GLY A 459 31.42 17.19 -0.11
C GLY A 459 32.59 16.53 0.61
N LYS A 460 33.80 16.59 0.05
CA LYS A 460 34.98 15.85 0.50
C LYS A 460 35.29 16.07 1.99
N ASP A 461 35.31 17.34 2.43
CA ASP A 461 35.72 17.69 3.78
C ASP A 461 34.83 17.10 4.88
N PHE A 462 33.53 16.94 4.63
CA PHE A 462 32.65 16.34 5.63
C PHE A 462 32.55 14.82 5.50
N VAL A 463 32.63 14.27 4.28
CA VAL A 463 32.59 12.81 4.06
C VAL A 463 33.83 12.14 4.66
N GLU A 464 35.03 12.70 4.42
CA GLU A 464 36.29 12.16 4.96
C GLU A 464 36.38 12.28 6.49
N LYS A 465 35.57 13.14 7.13
CA LYS A 465 35.48 13.25 8.59
C LYS A 465 34.47 12.24 9.20
N MET A 466 33.67 11.57 8.38
CA MET A 466 32.78 10.51 8.87
C MET A 466 33.61 9.27 9.28
N PRO A 467 33.15 8.46 10.25
CA PRO A 467 33.91 7.32 10.79
C PRO A 467 34.38 6.33 9.71
N GLU A 468 33.55 6.03 8.73
CA GLU A 468 33.80 5.08 7.65
C GLU A 468 33.90 5.80 6.29
N GLN A 469 34.06 7.13 6.29
CA GLN A 469 34.20 7.96 5.10
C GLN A 469 33.08 7.69 4.07
N TYR A 470 33.41 7.24 2.87
CA TYR A 470 32.45 6.94 1.79
C TYR A 470 31.55 5.74 2.07
N GLU A 471 31.93 4.86 2.99
CA GLU A 471 31.10 3.74 3.43
C GLU A 471 30.26 4.07 4.67
N SER A 472 30.40 5.28 5.20
CA SER A 472 29.59 5.75 6.33
C SER A 472 28.09 5.70 6.02
N HIS A 473 27.33 5.18 6.98
CA HIS A 473 25.90 5.00 6.84
C HIS A 473 25.12 6.31 6.88
N ILE A 474 24.31 6.53 5.86
CA ILE A 474 23.28 7.58 5.78
C ILE A 474 21.95 6.96 6.21
N ALA A 475 21.31 7.53 7.20
CA ALA A 475 20.00 7.07 7.66
C ALA A 475 18.89 7.42 6.65
N GLN A 476 17.76 6.73 6.71
CA GLN A 476 16.60 6.98 5.84
C GLN A 476 16.18 8.47 5.90
N GLY A 477 16.06 9.10 4.74
CA GLY A 477 15.78 10.53 4.62
C GLY A 477 16.97 11.43 5.05
N GLY A 478 18.13 10.85 5.34
CA GLY A 478 19.34 11.57 5.71
C GLY A 478 19.22 12.29 7.06
N THR A 479 18.52 11.71 8.05
CA THR A 479 18.30 12.36 9.36
C THR A 479 19.58 12.60 10.15
N ASN A 480 20.66 11.92 9.82
CA ASN A 480 22.00 12.04 10.43
C ASN A 480 22.95 12.99 9.68
N VAL A 481 22.48 13.68 8.63
CA VAL A 481 23.26 14.68 7.89
C VAL A 481 22.50 15.98 7.78
N SER A 482 23.22 17.12 7.72
CA SER A 482 22.59 18.45 7.61
C SER A 482 21.96 18.68 6.25
N GLY A 483 21.06 19.68 6.13
CA GLY A 483 20.42 20.05 4.87
C GLY A 483 21.42 20.35 3.74
N GLY A 484 22.43 21.16 4.03
CA GLY A 484 23.49 21.46 3.07
C GLY A 484 24.38 20.25 2.68
N GLN A 485 24.58 19.30 3.61
CA GLN A 485 25.28 18.05 3.30
C GLN A 485 24.44 17.17 2.38
N LYS A 486 23.12 17.02 2.65
CA LYS A 486 22.20 16.29 1.75
C LYS A 486 22.22 16.88 0.34
N GLN A 487 22.17 18.19 0.25
CA GLN A 487 22.14 18.89 -1.04
C GLN A 487 23.44 18.63 -1.82
N ARG A 488 24.61 18.73 -1.16
CA ARG A 488 25.88 18.41 -1.81
C ARG A 488 25.97 16.95 -2.25
N LEU A 489 25.45 15.99 -1.48
CA LEU A 489 25.39 14.58 -1.90
C LEU A 489 24.42 14.37 -3.08
N ALA A 490 23.30 15.10 -3.13
CA ALA A 490 22.38 15.04 -4.26
C ALA A 490 22.99 15.63 -5.54
N ILE A 491 23.76 16.71 -5.41
CA ILE A 491 24.55 17.27 -6.51
C ILE A 491 25.65 16.28 -6.95
N ALA A 492 26.37 15.67 -6.00
CA ALA A 492 27.37 14.64 -6.31
C ALA A 492 26.77 13.45 -7.07
N ARG A 493 25.55 13.01 -6.70
CA ARG A 493 24.78 11.97 -7.40
C ARG A 493 24.56 12.32 -8.87
N ALA A 494 24.15 13.56 -9.16
CA ALA A 494 23.95 14.02 -10.53
C ALA A 494 25.27 14.09 -11.30
N ILE A 495 26.35 14.56 -10.68
CA ILE A 495 27.69 14.63 -11.28
C ILE A 495 28.24 13.22 -11.58
N ALA A 496 28.15 12.29 -10.63
CA ALA A 496 28.63 10.92 -10.81
C ALA A 496 27.97 10.20 -12.00
N ARG A 497 26.78 10.61 -12.35
CA ARG A 497 25.98 10.08 -13.46
C ARG A 497 26.47 10.52 -14.84
N ASP A 498 27.18 11.66 -14.94
CA ASP A 498 27.74 12.25 -16.17
C ASP A 498 26.70 12.37 -17.30
N PRO A 499 25.63 13.12 -17.07
CA PRO A 499 24.57 13.30 -18.03
C PRO A 499 24.92 14.35 -19.10
N GLU A 500 24.15 14.39 -20.18
CA GLU A 500 24.21 15.44 -21.21
C GLU A 500 23.62 16.76 -20.72
N ILE A 501 22.65 16.68 -19.80
CA ILE A 501 21.87 17.82 -19.29
C ILE A 501 21.76 17.72 -17.77
N TYR A 502 22.17 18.79 -17.08
CA TYR A 502 21.96 18.94 -15.64
C TYR A 502 20.76 19.83 -15.35
N ILE A 503 19.93 19.43 -14.40
CA ILE A 503 18.78 20.23 -13.92
C ILE A 503 18.92 20.41 -12.41
N PHE A 504 19.05 21.67 -11.97
CA PHE A 504 19.18 22.05 -10.57
C PHE A 504 17.93 22.84 -10.16
N ASP A 505 17.00 22.22 -9.44
CA ASP A 505 15.83 22.90 -8.93
C ASP A 505 16.10 23.48 -7.54
N ASP A 506 16.41 24.79 -7.49
CA ASP A 506 16.73 25.57 -6.28
C ASP A 506 17.77 24.87 -5.35
N SER A 507 18.70 24.16 -5.97
CA SER A 507 19.59 23.22 -5.27
C SER A 507 20.73 23.90 -4.49
N PHE A 508 20.92 25.20 -4.64
CA PHE A 508 22.02 25.96 -4.03
C PHE A 508 21.56 26.79 -2.82
N SER A 509 20.25 26.97 -2.62
CA SER A 509 19.69 27.83 -1.58
C SER A 509 20.01 27.39 -0.14
N ALA A 510 20.22 26.08 0.08
CA ALA A 510 20.56 25.50 1.38
C ALA A 510 22.05 25.60 1.74
N LEU A 511 22.89 26.16 0.86
CA LEU A 511 24.33 26.29 1.05
C LEU A 511 24.70 27.69 1.56
N ASP A 512 25.78 27.76 2.35
CA ASP A 512 26.41 29.04 2.68
C ASP A 512 27.08 29.65 1.44
N TYR A 513 27.21 30.98 1.42
CA TYR A 513 27.69 31.73 0.26
C TYR A 513 29.07 31.26 -0.25
N LYS A 514 29.99 30.96 0.66
CA LYS A 514 31.35 30.54 0.30
C LYS A 514 31.37 29.15 -0.35
N THR A 515 30.58 28.22 0.19
CA THR A 515 30.44 26.86 -0.36
C THR A 515 29.70 26.91 -1.69
N ASP A 516 28.64 27.69 -1.83
CA ASP A 516 27.88 27.89 -3.06
C ASP A 516 28.79 28.42 -4.18
N TYR A 517 29.57 29.48 -3.92
CA TYR A 517 30.49 30.06 -4.91
C TYR A 517 31.54 29.04 -5.39
N LYS A 518 32.19 28.33 -4.47
CA LYS A 518 33.18 27.32 -4.81
C LYS A 518 32.59 26.17 -5.61
N LEU A 519 31.45 25.68 -5.17
CA LEU A 519 30.75 24.57 -5.84
C LEU A 519 30.39 24.95 -7.27
N ARG A 520 29.80 26.12 -7.51
CA ARG A 520 29.45 26.57 -8.85
C ARG A 520 30.66 26.79 -9.74
N SER A 521 31.77 27.27 -9.19
CA SER A 521 33.03 27.43 -9.92
C SER A 521 33.57 26.06 -10.38
N GLU A 522 33.57 25.06 -9.52
CA GLU A 522 34.01 23.69 -9.88
C GLU A 522 33.03 23.00 -10.80
N LEU A 523 31.71 23.17 -10.56
CA LEU A 523 30.65 22.61 -11.40
C LEU A 523 30.78 23.14 -12.84
N LYS A 524 30.97 24.45 -13.04
CA LYS A 524 31.14 25.06 -14.36
C LYS A 524 32.32 24.46 -15.14
N LYS A 525 33.43 24.10 -14.46
CA LYS A 525 34.57 23.44 -15.09
C LYS A 525 34.23 22.00 -15.50
N HIS A 526 33.49 21.28 -14.63
CA HIS A 526 33.19 19.87 -14.82
C HIS A 526 32.07 19.66 -15.85
N THR A 527 31.08 20.57 -15.90
CA THR A 527 29.91 20.49 -16.80
C THR A 527 30.05 21.31 -18.08
N LYS A 528 31.28 21.63 -18.48
CA LYS A 528 31.57 22.52 -19.62
C LYS A 528 30.95 22.07 -20.94
N ASP A 529 30.88 20.74 -21.15
CA ASP A 529 30.34 20.13 -22.37
C ASP A 529 28.86 19.69 -22.22
N ALA A 530 28.24 19.96 -21.06
CA ALA A 530 26.86 19.61 -20.75
C ALA A 530 26.00 20.88 -20.55
N THR A 531 24.73 20.78 -20.87
CA THR A 531 23.77 21.89 -20.69
C THR A 531 23.29 21.92 -19.25
N ASN A 532 23.27 23.14 -18.66
CA ASN A 532 22.86 23.33 -17.28
C ASN A 532 21.58 24.17 -17.21
N ILE A 533 20.52 23.61 -16.61
CA ILE A 533 19.28 24.33 -16.29
C ILE A 533 19.24 24.57 -14.79
N ILE A 534 19.25 25.84 -14.39
CA ILE A 534 19.35 26.24 -12.98
C ILE A 534 18.13 27.06 -12.58
N VAL A 535 17.30 26.52 -11.72
CA VAL A 535 16.27 27.31 -11.01
C VAL A 535 16.94 27.95 -9.80
N ALA A 536 16.83 29.26 -9.69
CA ALA A 536 17.39 29.99 -8.57
C ALA A 536 16.42 31.04 -8.02
N GLN A 537 16.57 31.33 -6.72
CA GLN A 537 15.90 32.42 -6.03
C GLN A 537 16.86 33.61 -5.78
N ARG A 538 18.17 33.35 -5.87
CA ARG A 538 19.21 34.34 -5.63
C ARG A 538 19.82 34.83 -6.94
N ILE A 539 19.87 36.15 -7.14
CA ILE A 539 20.51 36.76 -8.30
C ILE A 539 22.00 36.36 -8.40
N GLY A 540 22.72 36.38 -7.28
CA GLY A 540 24.14 35.99 -7.24
C GLY A 540 24.43 34.59 -7.77
N THR A 541 23.44 33.71 -7.84
CA THR A 541 23.58 32.35 -8.40
C THR A 541 23.58 32.35 -9.94
N ILE A 542 22.94 33.33 -10.58
CA ILE A 542 22.64 33.35 -12.01
C ILE A 542 23.31 34.48 -12.80
N LEU A 543 24.09 35.34 -12.14
CA LEU A 543 24.76 36.50 -12.81
C LEU A 543 25.55 36.10 -14.07
N ASN A 544 26.20 34.93 -14.02
CA ASN A 544 27.06 34.43 -15.10
C ASN A 544 26.37 33.34 -15.96
N ALA A 545 25.04 33.29 -15.97
CA ALA A 545 24.30 32.40 -16.88
C ALA A 545 24.29 32.97 -18.29
N ASP A 546 24.40 32.10 -19.31
CA ASP A 546 24.37 32.50 -20.72
C ASP A 546 23.01 33.05 -21.13
N LYS A 547 21.94 32.49 -20.53
CA LYS A 547 20.56 32.95 -20.66
C LYS A 547 19.84 32.91 -19.33
N ILE A 548 19.01 33.90 -19.07
CA ILE A 548 18.14 33.99 -17.91
C ILE A 548 16.70 34.11 -18.40
N ILE A 549 15.84 33.24 -17.93
CA ILE A 549 14.39 33.26 -18.15
C ILE A 549 13.73 33.84 -16.91
N VAL A 550 12.99 34.94 -17.09
CA VAL A 550 12.24 35.58 -16.00
C VAL A 550 10.78 35.13 -16.10
N LEU A 551 10.30 34.43 -15.08
CA LEU A 551 8.92 33.97 -15.02
C LEU A 551 8.09 34.81 -14.06
N GLU A 552 6.94 35.27 -14.54
CA GLU A 552 5.91 35.93 -13.75
C GLU A 552 4.53 35.36 -14.12
N ASN A 553 3.75 34.95 -13.13
CA ASN A 553 2.39 34.40 -13.29
C ASN A 553 2.27 33.31 -14.39
N GLY A 554 3.31 32.49 -14.54
CA GLY A 554 3.36 31.41 -15.53
C GLY A 554 3.78 31.83 -16.94
N GLU A 555 4.14 33.07 -17.16
CA GLU A 555 4.58 33.63 -18.46
C GLU A 555 6.07 33.99 -18.44
N CYS A 556 6.73 33.91 -19.59
CA CYS A 556 8.10 34.37 -19.75
C CYS A 556 8.08 35.88 -20.08
N VAL A 557 8.38 36.72 -19.07
CA VAL A 557 8.36 38.16 -19.20
C VAL A 557 9.72 38.75 -19.56
N GLY A 558 10.77 37.94 -19.56
CA GLY A 558 12.12 38.35 -19.96
C GLY A 558 13.00 37.17 -20.31
N LEU A 559 13.79 37.31 -21.38
CA LEU A 559 14.77 36.35 -21.84
C LEU A 559 16.01 37.08 -22.35
N GLY A 560 17.17 36.81 -21.76
CA GLY A 560 18.43 37.44 -22.14
C GLY A 560 19.54 37.22 -21.14
N THR A 561 20.63 37.94 -21.27
CA THR A 561 21.73 37.95 -20.29
C THR A 561 21.36 38.83 -19.08
N HIS A 562 22.14 38.72 -18.00
CA HIS A 562 21.98 39.59 -16.83
C HIS A 562 21.95 41.07 -17.23
N LYS A 563 22.87 41.51 -18.09
CA LYS A 563 22.99 42.90 -18.54
C LYS A 563 21.76 43.36 -19.36
N ASP A 564 21.29 42.53 -20.25
CA ASP A 564 20.11 42.80 -21.09
C ASP A 564 18.87 42.97 -20.21
N LEU A 565 18.66 42.05 -19.27
CA LEU A 565 17.49 42.03 -18.40
C LEU A 565 17.51 43.15 -17.37
N LEU A 566 18.68 43.52 -16.88
CA LEU A 566 18.85 44.67 -15.96
C LEU A 566 18.45 45.99 -16.64
N GLN A 567 18.55 46.08 -17.98
CA GLN A 567 18.15 47.26 -18.75
C GLN A 567 16.69 47.20 -19.20
N ASN A 568 16.21 46.04 -19.61
CA ASN A 568 14.97 45.90 -20.38
C ASN A 568 13.83 45.18 -19.67
N CYS A 569 14.07 44.51 -18.52
CA CYS A 569 13.04 43.71 -17.84
C CYS A 569 12.77 44.27 -16.42
N LYS A 570 11.62 44.93 -16.25
CA LYS A 570 11.23 45.53 -14.98
C LYS A 570 11.14 44.53 -13.83
N VAL A 571 10.55 43.37 -14.08
CA VAL A 571 10.44 42.28 -13.08
C VAL A 571 11.81 41.79 -12.63
N TYR A 572 12.75 41.64 -13.57
CA TYR A 572 14.13 41.27 -13.23
C TYR A 572 14.82 42.35 -12.39
N GLN A 573 14.65 43.62 -12.74
CA GLN A 573 15.18 44.77 -11.98
C GLN A 573 14.65 44.75 -10.54
N GLU A 574 13.35 44.56 -10.35
CA GLU A 574 12.73 44.52 -9.01
C GLU A 574 13.32 43.39 -8.16
N ILE A 575 13.49 42.17 -8.74
CA ILE A 575 14.13 41.04 -8.05
C ILE A 575 15.60 41.36 -7.74
N ALA A 576 16.34 41.90 -8.70
CA ALA A 576 17.76 42.16 -8.58
C ALA A 576 18.04 43.23 -7.51
N TYR A 577 17.36 44.37 -7.56
CA TYR A 577 17.55 45.46 -6.60
C TYR A 577 17.03 45.13 -5.19
N SER A 578 16.16 44.15 -5.04
CA SER A 578 15.76 43.65 -3.72
C SER A 578 16.83 42.82 -3.01
N GLN A 579 17.83 42.31 -3.75
CA GLN A 579 18.84 41.40 -3.23
C GLN A 579 20.27 41.97 -3.19
N LEU A 580 20.63 42.80 -4.15
CA LEU A 580 21.97 43.36 -4.32
C LEU A 580 21.91 44.87 -4.55
N SER A 581 22.96 45.58 -4.13
CA SER A 581 23.12 47.02 -4.42
C SER A 581 23.40 47.23 -5.91
N LYS A 582 23.15 48.48 -6.38
CA LYS A 582 23.42 48.86 -7.78
C LYS A 582 24.90 48.63 -8.16
N GLU A 583 25.81 48.99 -7.24
CA GLU A 583 27.26 48.82 -7.46
C GLU A 583 27.67 47.34 -7.59
N GLU A 584 27.05 46.44 -6.83
CA GLU A 584 27.31 44.99 -6.91
C GLU A 584 26.72 44.35 -8.19
N LEU A 585 25.61 44.90 -8.72
CA LEU A 585 24.99 44.42 -9.95
C LEU A 585 25.72 44.90 -11.22
N GLU A 586 26.36 46.07 -11.18
CA GLU A 586 27.12 46.64 -12.31
C GLU A 586 28.54 46.04 -12.41
N ASN A 587 29.13 45.58 -11.30
CA ASN A 587 30.50 45.04 -11.23
C ASN A 587 30.56 43.48 -11.32
N GLY A 588 29.44 42.79 -11.34
CA GLY A 588 29.32 41.33 -11.51
C GLY A 588 29.08 41.00 -12.97
#